data_74a98951949ddfeda5bfa528e64762d3
#
_entry.id   74a98951949ddfeda5bfa528e64762d3
#
_cell.length_a   1.000
_cell.length_b   1.000
_cell.length_c   1.000
_cell.angle_alpha   90.00
_cell.angle_beta   90.00
_cell.angle_gamma   90.00
#
_symmetry.space_group_name_H-M   'P 1'
#
loop_
_entity.id
_entity.type
_entity.pdbx_description
1 polymer ?
#
loop_
_entity_poly.entity_id
_entity_poly.type
_entity_poly.pdbx_seq_one_letter_code
_entity_poly.pdbx_strand_id
1 'polypeptide(L)'
;MTTLELMSSRPARANVEVLVLAAARIDGAPSLLTDGIITEDLDVGALATALSAVGFTGELDEVARVPSGALGPGMTADCVLVVGTGTDPGPGDATALGATRAGTLKRAAGCAARTLSGSGSAAFLLPADRPDDLVAVAEGALVGAYAWSGRVPAPTPPLERIVVATTLAGSEEGDAAMTRASVLSEATTLVRDLVNEPPNRLTPGVFAERARAIADEAGLEVEVLQEALLRERGFGGIIGVGQGSVHPPSLVRVSWVPDRSAQRIALIGKGITFDSGGLSL
;
A
#
# COMPACT_ATOMS: atom_id res chain seq x y z
N MET A 1 8.29 -8.38 9.19
CA MET A 1 8.01 -7.00 8.71
C MET A 1 8.63 -6.86 7.35
N THR A 2 7.89 -6.41 6.36
CA THR A 2 8.37 -6.24 4.97
C THR A 2 9.40 -5.12 4.93
N THR A 3 10.58 -5.39 4.32
CA THR A 3 11.62 -4.36 4.12
C THR A 3 11.47 -3.70 2.75
N LEU A 4 11.87 -2.44 2.64
CA LEU A 4 11.83 -1.66 1.41
C LEU A 4 13.21 -1.05 1.12
N GLU A 5 13.70 -1.26 -0.10
CA GLU A 5 15.04 -0.83 -0.54
C GLU A 5 14.96 -0.19 -1.93
N LEU A 6 15.88 0.72 -2.26
CA LEU A 6 16.04 1.24 -3.62
C LEU A 6 17.25 0.63 -4.32
N MET A 7 17.17 0.52 -5.64
CA MET A 7 18.23 0.02 -6.51
C MET A 7 18.38 0.92 -7.74
N SER A 8 19.60 1.30 -8.07
CA SER A 8 19.88 2.21 -9.19
C SER A 8 20.31 1.54 -10.50
N SER A 9 20.65 0.24 -10.51
CA SER A 9 21.22 -0.40 -11.68
C SER A 9 20.97 -1.90 -11.74
N ARG A 10 20.88 -2.42 -12.96
CA ARG A 10 20.82 -3.86 -13.31
C ARG A 10 19.80 -4.67 -12.48
N PRO A 11 18.54 -4.28 -12.50
CA PRO A 11 17.51 -4.96 -11.68
C PRO A 11 17.37 -6.44 -12.07
N ALA A 12 17.66 -6.85 -13.30
CA ALA A 12 17.66 -8.25 -13.71
C ALA A 12 18.72 -9.11 -12.98
N ARG A 13 19.75 -8.47 -12.39
CA ARG A 13 20.77 -9.11 -11.54
C ARG A 13 20.57 -8.86 -10.05
N ALA A 14 19.44 -8.29 -9.68
CA ALA A 14 19.07 -8.21 -8.27
C ALA A 14 18.98 -9.63 -7.68
N ASN A 15 19.53 -9.82 -6.50
CA ASN A 15 19.37 -11.09 -5.77
C ASN A 15 17.97 -11.14 -5.15
N VAL A 16 16.97 -11.40 -5.98
CA VAL A 16 15.55 -11.51 -5.63
C VAL A 16 14.94 -12.72 -6.33
N GLU A 17 13.86 -13.25 -5.78
CA GLU A 17 13.14 -14.38 -6.37
C GLU A 17 12.32 -13.96 -7.59
N VAL A 18 11.75 -12.74 -7.57
CA VAL A 18 10.82 -12.29 -8.60
C VAL A 18 11.17 -10.88 -9.10
N LEU A 19 11.17 -10.70 -10.43
CA LEU A 19 11.13 -9.37 -11.04
C LEU A 19 9.67 -9.01 -11.35
N VAL A 20 9.25 -7.82 -10.99
CA VAL A 20 7.91 -7.31 -11.25
C VAL A 20 7.98 -6.22 -12.31
N LEU A 21 7.25 -6.39 -13.39
CA LEU A 21 7.08 -5.43 -14.48
C LEU A 21 5.60 -5.01 -14.59
N ALA A 22 5.36 -3.86 -15.17
CA ALA A 22 4.01 -3.43 -15.53
C ALA A 22 3.84 -3.38 -17.06
N ALA A 23 2.64 -3.67 -17.55
CA ALA A 23 2.28 -3.51 -18.94
C ALA A 23 0.93 -2.83 -19.09
N ALA A 24 0.85 -1.88 -20.01
CA ALA A 24 -0.41 -1.24 -20.41
C ALA A 24 -0.97 -1.91 -21.65
N ARG A 25 -2.27 -1.80 -21.86
CA ARG A 25 -2.93 -2.17 -23.10
C ARG A 25 -2.90 -1.01 -24.08
N ILE A 26 -2.10 -1.13 -25.14
CA ILE A 26 -1.98 -0.13 -26.22
C ILE A 26 -2.40 -0.79 -27.53
N ASP A 27 -3.33 -0.19 -28.24
CA ASP A 27 -3.87 -0.71 -29.51
C ASP A 27 -4.33 -2.18 -29.46
N GLY A 28 -4.84 -2.59 -28.31
CA GLY A 28 -5.33 -3.95 -28.09
C GLY A 28 -4.26 -4.99 -27.72
N ALA A 29 -3.00 -4.60 -27.61
CA ALA A 29 -1.88 -5.47 -27.25
C ALA A 29 -1.18 -5.00 -25.96
N PRO A 30 -0.58 -5.91 -25.17
CA PRO A 30 0.19 -5.53 -24.00
C PRO A 30 1.52 -4.88 -24.42
N SER A 31 1.80 -3.70 -23.84
CA SER A 31 3.05 -2.97 -24.01
C SER A 31 3.70 -2.75 -22.64
N LEU A 32 4.95 -3.18 -22.48
CA LEU A 32 5.67 -3.00 -21.23
C LEU A 32 5.90 -1.51 -20.93
N LEU A 33 5.68 -1.13 -19.69
CA LEU A 33 6.01 0.21 -19.18
C LEU A 33 7.47 0.20 -18.70
N THR A 34 8.37 0.67 -19.57
CA THR A 34 9.83 0.59 -19.35
C THR A 34 10.51 1.96 -19.19
N ASP A 35 9.75 3.00 -18.87
CA ASP A 35 10.27 4.35 -18.71
C ASP A 35 11.45 4.36 -17.70
N GLY A 36 12.66 4.73 -18.18
CA GLY A 36 13.87 4.83 -17.37
C GLY A 36 14.47 3.51 -16.87
N ILE A 37 13.80 2.37 -17.08
CA ILE A 37 14.22 1.06 -16.57
C ILE A 37 15.26 0.44 -17.48
N ILE A 38 16.39 0.03 -16.90
CA ILE A 38 17.44 -0.69 -17.62
C ILE A 38 17.04 -2.15 -17.75
N THR A 39 16.69 -2.56 -18.98
CA THR A 39 16.30 -3.94 -19.31
C THR A 39 17.39 -4.70 -20.06
N GLU A 40 18.65 -4.28 -19.97
CA GLU A 40 19.78 -4.82 -20.76
C GLU A 40 19.95 -6.32 -20.64
N ASP A 41 19.65 -6.90 -19.47
CA ASP A 41 19.78 -8.34 -19.22
C ASP A 41 18.46 -9.12 -19.43
N LEU A 42 17.37 -8.44 -19.85
CA LEU A 42 16.04 -9.03 -20.09
C LEU A 42 15.74 -9.11 -21.59
N ASP A 43 15.49 -10.29 -22.09
CA ASP A 43 14.97 -10.46 -23.46
C ASP A 43 13.49 -10.07 -23.53
N VAL A 44 13.25 -8.77 -23.83
CA VAL A 44 11.90 -8.20 -23.95
C VAL A 44 11.09 -8.89 -25.04
N GLY A 45 11.75 -9.35 -26.13
CA GLY A 45 11.08 -10.04 -27.22
C GLY A 45 10.60 -11.44 -26.79
N ALA A 46 11.45 -12.18 -26.07
CA ALA A 46 11.06 -13.47 -25.50
C ALA A 46 9.93 -13.29 -24.45
N LEU A 47 10.00 -12.25 -23.63
CA LEU A 47 8.93 -11.94 -22.66
C LEU A 47 7.60 -11.64 -23.38
N ALA A 48 7.61 -10.78 -24.40
CA ALA A 48 6.40 -10.47 -25.17
C ALA A 48 5.79 -11.73 -25.82
N THR A 49 6.64 -12.61 -26.35
CA THR A 49 6.21 -13.90 -26.92
C THR A 49 5.55 -14.79 -25.86
N ALA A 50 6.17 -14.90 -24.68
CA ALA A 50 5.65 -15.70 -23.57
C ALA A 50 4.32 -15.14 -23.05
N LEU A 51 4.19 -13.82 -22.91
CA LEU A 51 2.95 -13.16 -22.51
C LEU A 51 1.82 -13.41 -23.51
N SER A 52 2.11 -13.31 -24.80
CA SER A 52 1.15 -13.63 -25.85
C SER A 52 0.70 -15.10 -25.79
N ALA A 53 1.62 -16.03 -25.56
CA ALA A 53 1.34 -17.46 -25.47
C ALA A 53 0.41 -17.82 -24.29
N VAL A 54 0.46 -17.07 -23.18
CA VAL A 54 -0.44 -17.26 -22.03
C VAL A 54 -1.71 -16.41 -22.12
N GLY A 55 -1.90 -15.67 -23.21
CA GLY A 55 -3.09 -14.84 -23.44
C GLY A 55 -3.15 -13.56 -22.59
N PHE A 56 -2.01 -13.08 -22.08
CA PHE A 56 -1.95 -11.84 -21.32
C PHE A 56 -2.26 -10.64 -22.22
N THR A 57 -3.17 -9.79 -21.79
CA THR A 57 -3.68 -8.67 -22.59
C THR A 57 -3.29 -7.29 -22.07
N GLY A 58 -2.77 -7.22 -20.83
CA GLY A 58 -2.46 -5.97 -20.13
C GLY A 58 -3.68 -5.29 -19.48
N GLU A 59 -4.80 -6.02 -19.35
CA GLU A 59 -5.97 -5.52 -18.65
C GLU A 59 -5.66 -5.18 -17.18
N LEU A 60 -6.45 -4.31 -16.60
CA LEU A 60 -6.25 -3.84 -15.23
C LEU A 60 -6.25 -5.01 -14.23
N ASP A 61 -5.21 -5.08 -13.39
CA ASP A 61 -4.98 -6.13 -12.40
C ASP A 61 -4.75 -7.55 -12.97
N GLU A 62 -4.69 -7.71 -14.29
CA GLU A 62 -4.28 -8.98 -14.90
C GLU A 62 -2.83 -9.28 -14.51
N VAL A 63 -2.52 -10.54 -14.20
CA VAL A 63 -1.20 -10.96 -13.77
C VAL A 63 -0.74 -12.19 -14.55
N ALA A 64 0.48 -12.15 -15.07
CA ALA A 64 1.14 -13.30 -15.67
C ALA A 64 2.50 -13.55 -15.01
N ARG A 65 2.84 -14.83 -14.81
CA ARG A 65 4.18 -15.27 -14.35
C ARG A 65 4.88 -16.01 -15.48
N VAL A 66 6.10 -15.58 -15.78
CA VAL A 66 6.95 -16.18 -16.81
C VAL A 66 8.25 -16.65 -16.15
N PRO A 67 8.61 -17.96 -16.23
CA PRO A 67 9.88 -18.45 -15.73
C PRO A 67 11.07 -17.75 -16.39
N SER A 68 12.08 -17.37 -15.60
CA SER A 68 13.24 -16.61 -16.08
C SER A 68 14.11 -17.37 -17.09
N GLY A 69 14.15 -18.69 -16.99
CA GLY A 69 14.92 -19.54 -17.94
C GLY A 69 14.51 -19.37 -19.41
N ALA A 70 13.32 -18.81 -19.70
CA ALA A 70 12.86 -18.48 -21.03
C ALA A 70 13.26 -17.06 -21.50
N LEU A 71 13.86 -16.23 -20.62
CA LEU A 71 14.00 -14.78 -20.80
C LEU A 71 15.46 -14.29 -20.90
N GLY A 72 16.41 -15.21 -20.97
CA GLY A 72 17.83 -14.89 -21.17
C GLY A 72 18.75 -15.41 -20.05
N PRO A 73 20.04 -15.61 -20.35
CA PRO A 73 20.99 -16.25 -19.42
C PRO A 73 21.52 -15.32 -18.31
N GLY A 74 21.18 -14.03 -18.33
CA GLY A 74 21.70 -13.02 -17.38
C GLY A 74 20.85 -12.80 -16.14
N MET A 75 19.67 -13.40 -16.07
CA MET A 75 18.73 -13.18 -14.97
C MET A 75 19.05 -14.05 -13.76
N THR A 76 19.01 -13.45 -12.57
CA THR A 76 19.19 -14.15 -11.28
C THR A 76 17.87 -14.50 -10.60
N ALA A 77 16.79 -13.81 -10.96
CA ALA A 77 15.46 -14.10 -10.44
C ALA A 77 14.88 -15.40 -11.00
N ASP A 78 14.04 -16.10 -10.25
CA ASP A 78 13.39 -17.34 -10.66
C ASP A 78 12.31 -17.12 -11.72
N CYS A 79 11.61 -15.98 -11.64
CA CYS A 79 10.57 -15.64 -12.59
C CYS A 79 10.37 -14.12 -12.74
N VAL A 80 9.68 -13.75 -13.81
CA VAL A 80 9.13 -12.40 -14.03
C VAL A 80 7.62 -12.45 -13.82
N LEU A 81 7.11 -11.53 -13.02
CA LEU A 81 5.69 -11.27 -12.86
C LEU A 81 5.35 -9.98 -13.61
N VAL A 82 4.41 -10.05 -14.53
CA VAL A 82 3.91 -8.88 -15.25
C VAL A 82 2.51 -8.56 -14.77
N VAL A 83 2.26 -7.31 -14.41
CA VAL A 83 0.95 -6.83 -13.97
C VAL A 83 0.36 -5.85 -14.98
N GLY A 84 -0.89 -6.07 -15.37
CA GLY A 84 -1.64 -5.18 -16.25
C GLY A 84 -2.07 -3.90 -15.56
N THR A 85 -1.87 -2.77 -16.22
CA THR A 85 -2.34 -1.43 -15.77
C THR A 85 -3.63 -1.01 -16.46
N GLY A 86 -4.14 -1.79 -17.41
CA GLY A 86 -5.20 -1.37 -18.31
C GLY A 86 -4.66 -0.37 -19.33
N THR A 87 -5.23 0.82 -19.38
CA THR A 87 -4.73 1.90 -20.25
C THR A 87 -3.38 2.42 -19.78
N ASP A 88 -2.55 2.89 -20.71
CA ASP A 88 -1.29 3.56 -20.37
C ASP A 88 -1.60 4.82 -19.53
N PRO A 89 -1.03 4.91 -18.32
CA PRO A 89 -1.23 6.11 -17.48
C PRO A 89 -0.59 7.37 -18.06
N GLY A 90 0.27 7.24 -19.09
CA GLY A 90 0.97 8.37 -19.71
C GLY A 90 1.82 9.19 -18.73
N PRO A 91 2.51 10.23 -19.20
CA PRO A 91 3.27 11.13 -18.34
C PRO A 91 2.40 12.19 -17.64
N GLY A 92 1.12 12.31 -18.00
CA GLY A 92 0.18 13.28 -17.42
C GLY A 92 -0.44 12.79 -16.10
N ASP A 93 -1.02 13.74 -15.33
CA ASP A 93 -1.54 13.45 -13.99
C ASP A 93 -2.98 12.89 -13.96
N ALA A 94 -3.68 12.84 -15.10
CA ALA A 94 -5.03 12.30 -15.17
C ALA A 94 -5.29 11.54 -16.48
N THR A 95 -5.93 10.38 -16.36
CA THR A 95 -6.48 9.64 -17.51
C THR A 95 -7.92 10.13 -17.82
N ALA A 96 -8.44 9.78 -18.99
CA ALA A 96 -9.83 10.06 -19.38
C ALA A 96 -10.90 9.51 -18.40
N LEU A 97 -10.52 8.58 -17.51
CA LEU A 97 -11.37 7.98 -16.47
C LEU A 97 -11.11 8.56 -15.08
N GLY A 98 -10.31 9.64 -14.94
CA GLY A 98 -10.01 10.28 -13.65
C GLY A 98 -8.98 9.53 -12.79
N ALA A 99 -8.39 8.42 -13.27
CA ALA A 99 -7.28 7.77 -12.59
C ALA A 99 -5.98 8.56 -12.86
N THR A 100 -5.22 8.85 -11.80
CA THR A 100 -3.92 9.48 -11.94
C THR A 100 -2.84 8.44 -12.25
N ARG A 101 -1.73 8.86 -12.89
CA ARG A 101 -0.56 8.01 -13.12
C ARG A 101 -0.09 7.35 -11.81
N ALA A 102 0.08 8.14 -10.76
CA ALA A 102 0.47 7.65 -9.44
C ALA A 102 -0.53 6.61 -8.89
N GLY A 103 -1.84 6.84 -9.03
CA GLY A 103 -2.88 5.90 -8.62
C GLY A 103 -2.81 4.57 -9.37
N THR A 104 -2.55 4.60 -10.68
CA THR A 104 -2.38 3.41 -11.52
C THR A 104 -1.15 2.61 -11.12
N LEU A 105 0.00 3.28 -10.93
CA LEU A 105 1.25 2.64 -10.50
C LEU A 105 1.13 2.03 -9.10
N LYS A 106 0.52 2.75 -8.16
CA LYS A 106 0.22 2.28 -6.80
C LYS A 106 -0.63 1.01 -6.83
N ARG A 107 -1.69 0.98 -7.66
CA ARG A 107 -2.57 -0.17 -7.81
C ARG A 107 -1.83 -1.37 -8.38
N ALA A 108 -1.05 -1.18 -9.45
CA ALA A 108 -0.27 -2.24 -10.09
C ALA A 108 0.76 -2.84 -9.12
N ALA A 109 1.53 -2.00 -8.42
CA ALA A 109 2.48 -2.46 -7.41
C ALA A 109 1.78 -3.23 -6.27
N GLY A 110 0.63 -2.76 -5.81
CA GLY A 110 -0.17 -3.42 -4.78
C GLY A 110 -0.76 -4.76 -5.24
N CYS A 111 -1.21 -4.86 -6.49
CA CYS A 111 -1.67 -6.11 -7.09
C CYS A 111 -0.54 -7.14 -7.15
N ALA A 112 0.63 -6.73 -7.65
CA ALA A 112 1.81 -7.58 -7.71
C ALA A 112 2.24 -8.08 -6.33
N ALA A 113 2.38 -7.19 -5.35
CA ALA A 113 2.80 -7.56 -4.00
C ALA A 113 1.85 -8.55 -3.31
N ARG A 114 0.52 -8.39 -3.48
CA ARG A 114 -0.46 -9.36 -2.99
C ARG A 114 -0.31 -10.74 -3.63
N THR A 115 -0.07 -10.76 -4.94
CA THR A 115 0.11 -12.00 -5.71
C THR A 115 1.38 -12.75 -5.29
N LEU A 116 2.36 -12.01 -4.75
CA LEU A 116 3.65 -12.53 -4.28
C LEU A 116 3.63 -12.93 -2.78
N SER A 117 2.49 -13.04 -2.16
CA SER A 117 2.39 -13.63 -0.81
C SER A 117 3.02 -15.02 -0.80
N GLY A 118 3.95 -15.24 0.12
CA GLY A 118 4.76 -16.47 0.22
C GLY A 118 6.11 -16.39 -0.49
N SER A 119 6.40 -15.32 -1.24
CA SER A 119 7.73 -15.08 -1.82
C SER A 119 8.61 -14.31 -0.83
N GLY A 120 9.91 -14.63 -0.78
CA GLY A 120 10.87 -13.96 0.09
C GLY A 120 11.25 -12.57 -0.42
N SER A 121 11.37 -12.38 -1.75
CA SER A 121 11.85 -11.09 -2.29
C SER A 121 11.38 -10.81 -3.71
N ALA A 122 11.15 -9.51 -4.00
CA ALA A 122 10.83 -9.05 -5.35
C ALA A 122 11.45 -7.69 -5.66
N ALA A 123 11.87 -7.49 -6.91
CA ALA A 123 12.28 -6.19 -7.43
C ALA A 123 11.21 -5.64 -8.36
N PHE A 124 10.73 -4.45 -8.06
CA PHE A 124 9.70 -3.73 -8.82
C PHE A 124 10.36 -2.81 -9.84
N LEU A 125 10.17 -3.15 -11.09
CA LEU A 125 10.64 -2.44 -12.27
C LEU A 125 9.48 -1.70 -12.92
N LEU A 126 8.72 -0.98 -12.13
CA LEU A 126 7.67 -0.08 -12.60
C LEU A 126 8.26 1.32 -12.79
N PRO A 127 7.66 2.19 -13.61
CA PRO A 127 8.08 3.59 -13.71
C PRO A 127 8.15 4.26 -12.33
N ALA A 128 9.35 4.62 -11.87
CA ALA A 128 9.59 5.16 -10.54
C ALA A 128 10.72 6.22 -10.51
N ASP A 129 11.01 6.85 -11.68
CA ASP A 129 12.08 7.84 -11.82
C ASP A 129 11.63 9.28 -11.50
N ARG A 130 10.36 9.47 -11.13
CA ARG A 130 9.82 10.71 -10.57
C ARG A 130 9.49 10.48 -9.10
N PRO A 131 9.72 11.45 -8.20
CA PRO A 131 9.45 11.27 -6.77
C PRO A 131 8.03 10.79 -6.45
N ASP A 132 7.00 11.35 -7.10
CA ASP A 132 5.61 10.94 -6.88
C ASP A 132 5.30 9.52 -7.41
N ASP A 133 5.90 9.12 -8.54
CA ASP A 133 5.78 7.77 -9.07
C ASP A 133 6.49 6.76 -8.15
N LEU A 134 7.68 7.11 -7.63
CA LEU A 134 8.41 6.30 -6.66
C LEU A 134 7.60 6.10 -5.37
N VAL A 135 7.02 7.17 -4.82
CA VAL A 135 6.11 7.07 -3.66
C VAL A 135 4.97 6.12 -3.96
N ALA A 136 4.34 6.26 -5.14
CA ALA A 136 3.18 5.45 -5.52
C ALA A 136 3.53 3.95 -5.62
N VAL A 137 4.65 3.61 -6.28
CA VAL A 137 5.10 2.22 -6.42
C VAL A 137 5.48 1.63 -5.06
N ALA A 138 6.28 2.35 -4.27
CA ALA A 138 6.74 1.89 -2.97
C ALA A 138 5.59 1.70 -1.97
N GLU A 139 4.70 2.70 -1.85
CA GLU A 139 3.50 2.63 -1.01
C GLU A 139 2.58 1.49 -1.47
N GLY A 140 2.35 1.38 -2.80
CA GLY A 140 1.51 0.33 -3.37
C GLY A 140 2.03 -1.06 -3.01
N ALA A 141 3.34 -1.30 -3.18
CA ALA A 141 3.97 -2.58 -2.85
C ALA A 141 3.88 -2.91 -1.35
N LEU A 142 4.18 -1.95 -0.47
CA LEU A 142 4.08 -2.13 0.98
C LEU A 142 2.63 -2.42 1.42
N VAL A 143 1.67 -1.62 0.96
CA VAL A 143 0.24 -1.82 1.29
C VAL A 143 -0.31 -3.12 0.69
N GLY A 144 0.20 -3.53 -0.49
CA GLY A 144 -0.13 -4.81 -1.12
C GLY A 144 0.41 -6.01 -0.34
N ALA A 145 1.56 -5.90 0.28
CA ALA A 145 2.18 -6.93 1.12
C ALA A 145 1.54 -7.05 2.52
N TYR A 146 0.54 -6.25 2.85
CA TYR A 146 -0.12 -6.31 4.15
C TYR A 146 -0.78 -7.67 4.41
N ALA A 147 -0.50 -8.24 5.58
CA ALA A 147 -1.19 -9.42 6.11
C ALA A 147 -1.56 -9.18 7.59
N TRP A 148 -2.84 -9.32 7.91
CA TRP A 148 -3.29 -9.19 9.31
C TRP A 148 -2.89 -10.42 10.13
N SER A 149 -2.11 -10.20 11.18
CA SER A 149 -1.54 -11.27 12.03
C SER A 149 -2.53 -11.90 13.02
N GLY A 150 -3.68 -11.27 13.25
CA GLY A 150 -4.70 -11.77 14.19
C GLY A 150 -5.54 -12.93 13.66
N ARG A 151 -5.32 -13.37 12.40
CA ARG A 151 -6.05 -14.48 11.78
C ARG A 151 -5.51 -15.84 12.23
N VAL A 152 -6.44 -16.79 12.44
CA VAL A 152 -6.09 -18.19 12.75
C VAL A 152 -6.81 -19.11 11.75
N PRO A 153 -6.12 -19.98 11.02
CA PRO A 153 -4.65 -20.16 11.00
C PRO A 153 -3.93 -18.91 10.46
N ALA A 154 -2.64 -18.79 10.78
CA ALA A 154 -1.82 -17.69 10.30
C ALA A 154 -1.91 -17.58 8.76
N PRO A 155 -1.99 -16.37 8.20
CA PRO A 155 -1.99 -16.19 6.76
C PRO A 155 -0.65 -16.66 6.15
N THR A 156 -0.65 -16.89 4.84
CA THR A 156 0.60 -17.03 4.09
C THR A 156 1.48 -15.81 4.37
N PRO A 157 2.79 -15.99 4.64
CA PRO A 157 3.67 -14.86 4.90
C PRO A 157 3.57 -13.82 3.80
N PRO A 158 3.56 -12.51 4.12
CA PRO A 158 3.63 -11.48 3.09
C PRO A 158 4.98 -11.52 2.38
N LEU A 159 5.08 -10.80 1.24
CA LEU A 159 6.36 -10.54 0.60
C LEU A 159 7.31 -9.88 1.62
N GLU A 160 8.49 -10.48 1.84
CA GLU A 160 9.37 -10.05 2.95
C GLU A 160 10.26 -8.88 2.57
N ARG A 161 10.79 -8.87 1.33
CA ARG A 161 11.71 -7.85 0.85
C ARG A 161 11.24 -7.29 -0.49
N ILE A 162 11.04 -5.97 -0.51
CA ILE A 162 10.67 -5.18 -1.67
C ILE A 162 11.87 -4.32 -2.08
N VAL A 163 12.29 -4.42 -3.34
CA VAL A 163 13.30 -3.55 -3.95
C VAL A 163 12.63 -2.76 -5.07
N VAL A 164 12.75 -1.44 -5.09
CA VAL A 164 12.25 -0.61 -6.19
C VAL A 164 13.42 -0.12 -7.03
N ALA A 165 13.39 -0.44 -8.32
CA ALA A 165 14.38 0.04 -9.29
C ALA A 165 14.04 1.48 -9.70
N THR A 166 14.99 2.40 -9.53
CA THR A 166 14.83 3.82 -9.83
C THR A 166 16.16 4.52 -10.02
N THR A 167 16.21 5.54 -10.86
CA THR A 167 17.38 6.44 -11.01
C THR A 167 17.57 7.35 -9.80
N LEU A 168 16.56 7.48 -8.93
CA LEU A 168 16.61 8.29 -7.70
C LEU A 168 17.33 7.57 -6.54
N ALA A 169 17.75 6.32 -6.70
CA ALA A 169 18.43 5.58 -5.63
C ALA A 169 19.75 6.27 -5.23
N GLY A 170 19.91 6.54 -3.92
CA GLY A 170 21.05 7.26 -3.36
C GLY A 170 20.98 8.79 -3.49
N SER A 171 19.83 9.34 -3.91
CA SER A 171 19.58 10.77 -3.92
C SER A 171 18.71 11.19 -2.72
N GLU A 172 18.80 12.46 -2.34
CA GLU A 172 17.95 13.06 -1.30
C GLU A 172 16.45 12.97 -1.65
N GLU A 173 16.10 13.12 -2.93
CA GLU A 173 14.72 12.97 -3.42
C GLU A 173 14.22 11.53 -3.27
N GLY A 174 15.07 10.53 -3.56
CA GLY A 174 14.77 9.12 -3.37
C GLY A 174 14.54 8.78 -1.90
N ASP A 175 15.40 9.27 -1.00
CA ASP A 175 15.27 9.04 0.44
C ASP A 175 13.99 9.70 1.01
N ALA A 176 13.66 10.91 0.56
CA ALA A 176 12.43 11.60 0.94
C ALA A 176 11.18 10.85 0.44
N ALA A 177 11.20 10.34 -0.79
CA ALA A 177 10.11 9.54 -1.35
C ALA A 177 9.91 8.23 -0.57
N MET A 178 10.99 7.55 -0.21
CA MET A 178 10.96 6.33 0.62
C MET A 178 10.36 6.60 2.00
N THR A 179 10.81 7.65 2.65
CA THR A 179 10.27 8.08 3.96
C THR A 179 8.77 8.33 3.86
N ARG A 180 8.33 9.08 2.84
CA ARG A 180 6.91 9.36 2.62
C ARG A 180 6.10 8.09 2.37
N ALA A 181 6.57 7.18 1.52
CA ALA A 181 5.91 5.90 1.23
C ALA A 181 5.77 5.05 2.48
N SER A 182 6.81 4.97 3.33
CA SER A 182 6.79 4.23 4.58
C SER A 182 5.75 4.78 5.55
N VAL A 183 5.74 6.09 5.79
CA VAL A 183 4.76 6.75 6.67
C VAL A 183 3.32 6.52 6.21
N LEU A 184 3.05 6.67 4.90
CA LEU A 184 1.71 6.44 4.34
C LEU A 184 1.28 4.97 4.45
N SER A 185 2.22 4.05 4.26
CA SER A 185 1.97 2.60 4.38
C SER A 185 1.72 2.19 5.82
N GLU A 186 2.48 2.71 6.77
CA GLU A 186 2.29 2.47 8.21
C GLU A 186 0.94 2.98 8.69
N ALA A 187 0.55 4.19 8.30
CA ALA A 187 -0.76 4.75 8.62
C ALA A 187 -1.90 3.91 8.01
N THR A 188 -1.74 3.44 6.76
CA THR A 188 -2.72 2.57 6.09
C THR A 188 -2.81 1.21 6.79
N THR A 189 -1.69 0.63 7.18
CA THR A 189 -1.61 -0.65 7.91
C THR A 189 -2.30 -0.53 9.26
N LEU A 190 -2.03 0.54 10.01
CA LEU A 190 -2.71 0.82 11.27
C LEU A 190 -4.23 0.86 11.14
N VAL A 191 -4.75 1.59 10.15
CA VAL A 191 -6.20 1.64 9.89
C VAL A 191 -6.75 0.26 9.56
N ARG A 192 -6.04 -0.52 8.72
CA ARG A 192 -6.46 -1.88 8.36
C ARG A 192 -6.43 -2.83 9.55
N ASP A 193 -5.44 -2.73 10.42
CA ASP A 193 -5.37 -3.51 11.65
C ASP A 193 -6.55 -3.20 12.57
N LEU A 194 -6.87 -1.91 12.77
CA LEU A 194 -8.02 -1.50 13.57
C LEU A 194 -9.35 -1.97 12.98
N VAL A 195 -9.50 -1.97 11.64
CA VAL A 195 -10.71 -2.46 10.96
C VAL A 195 -10.85 -3.98 11.04
N ASN A 196 -9.73 -4.71 10.97
CA ASN A 196 -9.71 -6.17 11.02
C ASN A 196 -9.83 -6.72 12.45
N GLU A 197 -9.54 -5.90 13.47
CA GLU A 197 -9.60 -6.33 14.87
C GLU A 197 -11.06 -6.58 15.28
N PRO A 198 -11.39 -7.76 15.83
CA PRO A 198 -12.76 -8.08 16.20
C PRO A 198 -13.22 -7.24 17.42
N PRO A 199 -14.54 -6.96 17.53
CA PRO A 199 -15.07 -6.01 18.51
C PRO A 199 -14.95 -6.47 19.97
N ASN A 200 -14.74 -7.75 20.22
CA ASN A 200 -14.44 -8.28 21.56
C ASN A 200 -13.01 -7.97 22.02
N ARG A 201 -12.13 -7.55 21.11
CA ARG A 201 -10.76 -7.12 21.38
C ARG A 201 -10.61 -5.60 21.21
N LEU A 202 -11.26 -5.01 20.19
CA LEU A 202 -11.27 -3.57 19.95
C LEU A 202 -12.52 -2.94 20.54
N THR A 203 -12.53 -2.70 21.85
CA THR A 203 -13.58 -1.92 22.53
C THR A 203 -13.29 -0.42 22.44
N PRO A 204 -14.26 0.49 22.74
CA PRO A 204 -14.00 1.94 22.71
C PRO A 204 -12.82 2.37 23.59
N GLY A 205 -12.67 1.77 24.77
CA GLY A 205 -11.53 2.04 25.67
C GLY A 205 -10.20 1.60 25.05
N VAL A 206 -10.11 0.39 24.49
CA VAL A 206 -8.91 -0.12 23.84
C VAL A 206 -8.54 0.74 22.63
N PHE A 207 -9.54 1.17 21.84
CA PHE A 207 -9.29 2.08 20.71
C PHE A 207 -8.72 3.42 21.20
N ALA A 208 -9.27 3.99 22.27
CA ALA A 208 -8.77 5.24 22.86
C ALA A 208 -7.32 5.11 23.38
N GLU A 209 -6.98 3.99 24.01
CA GLU A 209 -5.63 3.71 24.48
C GLU A 209 -4.63 3.56 23.32
N ARG A 210 -4.99 2.85 22.24
CA ARG A 210 -4.16 2.75 21.04
C ARG A 210 -3.94 4.12 20.38
N ALA A 211 -5.00 4.92 20.27
CA ALA A 211 -4.89 6.27 19.72
C ALA A 211 -3.95 7.16 20.56
N ARG A 212 -3.99 7.01 21.89
CA ARG A 212 -3.06 7.71 22.80
C ARG A 212 -1.63 7.27 22.57
N ALA A 213 -1.36 5.95 22.55
CA ALA A 213 -0.02 5.44 22.37
C ALA A 213 0.62 5.92 21.06
N ILE A 214 -0.16 5.91 19.96
CA ILE A 214 0.29 6.40 18.65
C ILE A 214 0.52 7.91 18.66
N ALA A 215 -0.36 8.67 19.31
CA ALA A 215 -0.22 10.12 19.42
C ALA A 215 1.05 10.49 20.23
N ASP A 216 1.31 9.79 21.33
CA ASP A 216 2.49 10.00 22.16
C ASP A 216 3.78 9.68 21.38
N GLU A 217 3.80 8.57 20.62
CA GLU A 217 4.94 8.19 19.77
C GLU A 217 5.18 9.21 18.65
N ALA A 218 4.12 9.75 18.06
CA ALA A 218 4.19 10.75 16.99
C ALA A 218 4.38 12.20 17.53
N GLY A 219 4.45 12.41 18.83
CA GLY A 219 4.57 13.74 19.42
C GLY A 219 3.33 14.62 19.25
N LEU A 220 2.14 14.02 19.18
CA LEU A 220 0.87 14.69 19.02
C LEU A 220 0.19 14.93 20.41
N GLU A 221 -0.61 15.99 20.51
CA GLU A 221 -1.46 16.20 21.66
C GLU A 221 -2.69 15.28 21.58
N VAL A 222 -3.02 14.58 22.69
CA VAL A 222 -4.19 13.70 22.76
C VAL A 222 -5.06 14.01 23.97
N GLU A 223 -6.37 14.13 23.74
CA GLU A 223 -7.39 14.23 24.80
C GLU A 223 -8.40 13.10 24.62
N VAL A 224 -8.66 12.35 25.69
CA VAL A 224 -9.68 11.30 25.72
C VAL A 224 -10.77 11.71 26.71
N LEU A 225 -11.98 11.95 26.20
CA LEU A 225 -13.16 12.18 27.00
C LEU A 225 -13.88 10.86 27.24
N GLN A 226 -13.84 10.37 28.46
CA GLN A 226 -14.59 9.19 28.89
C GLN A 226 -16.03 9.52 29.20
N GLU A 227 -16.88 8.54 29.45
CA GLU A 227 -18.31 8.66 29.61
C GLU A 227 -18.73 9.77 30.61
N ALA A 228 -18.09 9.88 31.77
CA ALA A 228 -18.41 10.89 32.77
C ALA A 228 -18.29 12.34 32.22
N LEU A 229 -17.17 12.63 31.53
CA LEU A 229 -16.95 13.93 30.91
C LEU A 229 -17.86 14.14 29.68
N LEU A 230 -18.20 13.09 28.96
CA LEU A 230 -19.15 13.17 27.85
C LEU A 230 -20.53 13.55 28.31
N ARG A 231 -20.98 13.03 29.47
CA ARG A 231 -22.25 13.39 30.11
C ARG A 231 -22.21 14.84 30.62
N GLU A 232 -21.18 15.22 31.35
CA GLU A 232 -20.99 16.56 31.88
C GLU A 232 -20.99 17.63 30.79
N ARG A 233 -20.30 17.35 29.66
CA ARG A 233 -20.17 18.29 28.53
C ARG A 233 -21.32 18.22 27.54
N GLY A 234 -22.35 17.39 27.76
CA GLY A 234 -23.56 17.34 26.96
C GLY A 234 -23.44 16.60 25.62
N PHE A 235 -22.51 15.65 25.48
CA PHE A 235 -22.35 14.83 24.26
C PHE A 235 -23.44 13.74 24.18
N GLY A 236 -24.71 14.13 24.20
CA GLY A 236 -25.85 13.24 24.27
C GLY A 236 -25.94 12.21 23.13
N GLY A 237 -25.51 12.57 21.93
CA GLY A 237 -25.49 11.63 20.79
C GLY A 237 -24.54 10.46 21.01
N ILE A 238 -23.31 10.70 21.51
CA ILE A 238 -22.31 9.64 21.79
C ILE A 238 -22.82 8.77 22.95
N ILE A 239 -23.31 9.38 24.00
CA ILE A 239 -23.89 8.68 25.16
C ILE A 239 -25.10 7.84 24.75
N GLY A 240 -26.01 8.39 23.96
CA GLY A 240 -27.21 7.68 23.50
C GLY A 240 -26.90 6.41 22.71
N VAL A 241 -25.87 6.45 21.85
CA VAL A 241 -25.44 5.27 21.10
C VAL A 241 -24.74 4.24 21.99
N GLY A 242 -23.91 4.69 22.95
CA GLY A 242 -23.10 3.79 23.78
C GLY A 242 -23.76 3.29 25.07
N GLN A 243 -24.94 3.81 25.48
CA GLN A 243 -25.52 3.58 26.81
C GLN A 243 -25.90 2.12 27.10
N GLY A 244 -26.12 1.28 26.08
CA GLY A 244 -26.43 -0.13 26.27
C GLY A 244 -25.22 -1.05 26.33
N SER A 245 -24.01 -0.53 26.15
CA SER A 245 -22.78 -1.31 26.15
C SER A 245 -22.18 -1.43 27.55
N VAL A 246 -21.61 -2.61 27.86
CA VAL A 246 -20.76 -2.80 29.05
C VAL A 246 -19.40 -2.11 28.90
N HIS A 247 -19.05 -1.70 27.67
CA HIS A 247 -17.86 -0.92 27.35
C HIS A 247 -18.28 0.52 27.04
N PRO A 248 -18.06 1.48 27.96
CA PRO A 248 -18.56 2.84 27.81
C PRO A 248 -17.95 3.55 26.60
N PRO A 249 -18.69 4.49 25.98
CA PRO A 249 -18.21 5.25 24.84
C PRO A 249 -17.11 6.23 25.21
N SER A 250 -16.29 6.61 24.23
CA SER A 250 -15.23 7.59 24.37
C SER A 250 -15.21 8.56 23.17
N LEU A 251 -14.72 9.78 23.36
CA LEU A 251 -14.32 10.70 22.31
C LEU A 251 -12.82 10.93 22.39
N VAL A 252 -12.11 10.64 21.31
CA VAL A 252 -10.68 10.87 21.21
C VAL A 252 -10.44 12.08 20.31
N ARG A 253 -9.69 13.05 20.80
CA ARG A 253 -9.21 14.18 20.02
C ARG A 253 -7.68 14.12 19.96
N VAL A 254 -7.15 14.02 18.74
CA VAL A 254 -5.72 14.13 18.47
C VAL A 254 -5.46 15.45 17.75
N SER A 255 -4.45 16.18 18.17
CA SER A 255 -4.13 17.51 17.66
C SER A 255 -2.66 17.60 17.26
N TRP A 256 -2.43 18.15 16.08
CA TRP A 256 -1.12 18.55 15.60
C TRP A 256 -1.13 20.05 15.34
N VAL A 257 -0.35 20.80 16.07
CA VAL A 257 -0.34 22.27 16.04
C VAL A 257 1.10 22.77 15.91
N PRO A 258 1.72 22.62 14.74
CA PRO A 258 3.11 23.06 14.52
C PRO A 258 3.23 24.59 14.55
N ASP A 259 2.21 25.29 14.08
CA ASP A 259 2.10 26.75 14.12
C ASP A 259 0.69 27.16 14.55
N ARG A 260 0.61 27.93 15.63
CA ARG A 260 -0.64 28.42 16.20
C ARG A 260 -1.32 29.51 15.35
N SER A 261 -0.58 30.13 14.42
CA SER A 261 -1.11 31.13 13.48
C SER A 261 -1.74 30.49 12.24
N ALA A 262 -1.51 29.21 11.97
CA ALA A 262 -2.04 28.52 10.80
C ALA A 262 -3.54 28.27 10.88
N GLN A 263 -4.18 28.17 9.72
CA GLN A 263 -5.59 27.75 9.63
C GLN A 263 -5.77 26.35 10.21
N ARG A 264 -6.81 26.17 11.03
CA ARG A 264 -7.14 24.88 11.64
C ARG A 264 -8.11 24.10 10.78
N ILE A 265 -7.83 22.83 10.58
CA ILE A 265 -8.71 21.87 9.92
C ILE A 265 -9.07 20.79 10.94
N ALA A 266 -10.36 20.47 11.07
CA ALA A 266 -10.83 19.37 11.89
C ALA A 266 -11.30 18.22 10.99
N LEU A 267 -10.76 17.02 11.19
CA LEU A 267 -11.22 15.78 10.58
C LEU A 267 -12.05 15.03 11.63
N ILE A 268 -13.31 14.73 11.30
CA ILE A 268 -14.24 14.06 12.21
C ILE A 268 -14.54 12.68 11.66
N GLY A 269 -14.28 11.65 12.48
CA GLY A 269 -14.52 10.25 12.13
C GLY A 269 -15.48 9.58 13.11
N LYS A 270 -16.31 8.67 12.61
CA LYS A 270 -17.15 7.79 13.40
C LYS A 270 -16.39 6.50 13.68
N GLY A 271 -15.94 6.31 14.92
CA GLY A 271 -15.19 5.12 15.35
C GLY A 271 -16.08 4.07 16.02
N ILE A 272 -17.08 3.56 15.33
CA ILE A 272 -17.93 2.47 15.84
C ILE A 272 -17.10 1.18 15.88
N THR A 273 -16.99 0.59 17.07
CA THR A 273 -16.20 -0.66 17.27
C THR A 273 -17.02 -1.94 17.07
N PHE A 274 -18.36 -1.82 17.09
CA PHE A 274 -19.26 -2.92 16.75
C PHE A 274 -20.49 -2.38 16.01
N ASP A 275 -20.84 -3.05 14.91
CA ASP A 275 -22.04 -2.77 14.14
C ASP A 275 -22.64 -4.11 13.68
N SER A 276 -23.92 -4.32 13.91
CA SER A 276 -24.65 -5.50 13.45
C SER A 276 -24.95 -5.48 11.95
N GLY A 277 -24.56 -4.42 11.24
CA GLY A 277 -24.78 -4.30 9.80
C GLY A 277 -26.26 -4.19 9.39
N GLY A 278 -27.11 -3.72 10.29
CA GLY A 278 -28.55 -3.59 10.04
C GLY A 278 -29.30 -4.93 10.05
N LEU A 279 -28.74 -5.97 10.65
CA LEU A 279 -29.45 -7.21 10.90
C LEU A 279 -30.64 -6.93 11.81
N SER A 280 -31.80 -7.42 11.40
CA SER A 280 -32.99 -7.52 12.24
C SER A 280 -32.74 -8.67 13.23
N LEU A 281 -32.56 -8.35 14.50
CA LEU A 281 -32.41 -9.33 15.57
C LEU A 281 -33.76 -9.84 16.05
#